data_39105ee847328849c539f4074d46e0e3
#
_entry.id   39105ee847328849c539f4074d46e0e3
#
_cell.length_a   1.000
_cell.length_b   1.000
_cell.length_c   1.000
_cell.angle_alpha   90.00
_cell.angle_beta   90.00
_cell.angle_gamma   90.00
#
_symmetry.space_group_name_H-M   'P 1'
#
loop_
_entity.id
_entity.type
_entity.pdbx_description
1 polymer ?
#
loop_
_entity_poly.entity_id
_entity_poly.type
_entity_poly.pdbx_seq_one_letter_code
_entity_poly.pdbx_strand_id
1 'polypeptide(L)'
;MSVGTSVAVINYISRIFAPIESLGMEIQTIQSAMAGVKRIDAFLDQPERTIPKERETSARGDVVLSHVTFGYGEKHVLNDFSMTVKQGEQVTLVGRTGAGKSTVFKLLLGLYHPEAGSVTIGGVDVADITDARRRTCIGCVEQHFSRVPGTVLEQITLGDPQITGKMARDAAALAGIDAAIRALPEGYDTVCTEGIFSQGEWQLLSIARAAAAAPPCCCWMRSPPIWMPKRRPACWRLCAAPPRAARCSPSPTASMKILAAERLRSGPGNDV
;
A
#
# COMPACT_ATOMS: atom_id res chain seq x y z
N MET A 1 -21.80 44.21 58.31
CA MET A 1 -22.55 43.37 57.37
C MET A 1 -22.77 42.02 58.04
N SER A 2 -23.98 41.47 58.00
CA SER A 2 -24.21 40.13 58.55
C SER A 2 -23.67 39.09 57.60
N VAL A 3 -23.21 37.95 58.14
CA VAL A 3 -22.71 36.83 57.33
C VAL A 3 -23.74 36.40 56.27
N GLY A 4 -25.02 36.45 56.59
CA GLY A 4 -26.10 36.13 55.63
C GLY A 4 -26.17 37.09 54.44
N THR A 5 -25.89 38.40 54.64
CA THR A 5 -25.87 39.36 53.53
C THR A 5 -24.70 39.10 52.58
N SER A 6 -23.53 38.72 53.11
CA SER A 6 -22.36 38.40 52.30
C SER A 6 -22.58 37.13 51.47
N VAL A 7 -23.18 36.09 52.03
CA VAL A 7 -23.53 34.86 51.31
C VAL A 7 -24.57 35.11 50.21
N ALA A 8 -25.59 35.95 50.50
CA ALA A 8 -26.56 36.31 49.49
C ALA A 8 -25.94 37.04 48.28
N VAL A 9 -25.03 37.98 48.54
CA VAL A 9 -24.33 38.73 47.48
C VAL A 9 -23.48 37.80 46.62
N ILE A 10 -22.72 36.86 47.23
CA ILE A 10 -21.92 35.88 46.49
C ILE A 10 -22.82 35.00 45.59
N ASN A 11 -23.95 34.53 46.13
CA ASN A 11 -24.90 33.72 45.36
C ASN A 11 -25.50 34.50 44.18
N TYR A 12 -25.82 35.77 44.33
CA TYR A 12 -26.34 36.59 43.23
C TYR A 12 -25.26 36.81 42.16
N ILE A 13 -24.03 37.11 42.57
CA ILE A 13 -22.90 37.25 41.64
C ILE A 13 -22.72 35.94 40.83
N SER A 14 -22.64 34.77 41.49
CA SER A 14 -22.50 33.50 40.82
C SER A 14 -23.63 33.21 39.83
N ARG A 15 -24.87 33.60 40.17
CA ARG A 15 -26.03 33.41 39.26
C ARG A 15 -25.97 34.30 38.03
N ILE A 16 -25.27 35.46 38.08
CA ILE A 16 -25.07 36.35 36.93
C ILE A 16 -23.92 35.82 36.05
N PHE A 17 -22.86 35.28 36.64
CA PHE A 17 -21.69 34.86 35.89
C PHE A 17 -21.86 33.46 35.26
N ALA A 18 -22.60 32.53 35.89
CA ALA A 18 -22.80 31.20 35.37
C ALA A 18 -23.39 31.16 33.93
N PRO A 19 -24.42 31.94 33.59
CA PRO A 19 -24.91 32.02 32.20
C PRO A 19 -23.89 32.58 31.22
N ILE A 20 -23.03 33.50 31.66
CA ILE A 20 -21.99 34.09 30.80
C ILE A 20 -20.92 33.04 30.47
N GLU A 21 -20.51 32.25 31.46
CA GLU A 21 -19.57 31.15 31.24
C GLU A 21 -20.16 30.05 30.32
N SER A 22 -21.46 29.73 30.51
CA SER A 22 -22.10 28.74 29.63
C SER A 22 -22.17 29.22 28.17
N LEU A 23 -22.44 30.50 27.92
CA LEU A 23 -22.42 31.06 26.58
C LEU A 23 -21.03 30.94 25.93
N GLY A 24 -19.95 31.12 26.69
CA GLY A 24 -18.58 30.90 26.18
C GLY A 24 -18.34 29.48 25.73
N MET A 25 -18.83 28.50 26.50
CA MET A 25 -18.72 27.08 26.15
C MET A 25 -19.57 26.73 24.92
N GLU A 26 -20.79 27.28 24.81
CA GLU A 26 -21.65 27.08 23.65
C GLU A 26 -21.03 27.63 22.37
N ILE A 27 -20.40 28.79 22.42
CA ILE A 27 -19.68 29.37 21.27
C ILE A 27 -18.53 28.46 20.82
N GLN A 28 -17.75 27.91 21.77
CA GLN A 28 -16.69 26.95 21.42
C GLN A 28 -17.24 25.67 20.79
N THR A 29 -18.37 25.19 21.29
CA THR A 29 -19.04 24.00 20.74
C THR A 29 -19.49 24.27 19.30
N ILE A 30 -20.11 25.42 19.04
CA ILE A 30 -20.53 25.84 17.70
C ILE A 30 -19.31 25.96 16.77
N GLN A 31 -18.23 26.60 17.20
CA GLN A 31 -17.01 26.72 16.39
C GLN A 31 -16.41 25.37 16.04
N SER A 32 -16.39 24.45 17.00
CA SER A 32 -15.89 23.07 16.77
C SER A 32 -16.78 22.31 15.78
N ALA A 33 -18.10 22.45 15.91
CA ALA A 33 -19.07 21.86 14.99
C ALA A 33 -18.91 22.44 13.57
N MET A 34 -18.78 23.75 13.43
CA MET A 34 -18.54 24.40 12.13
C MET A 34 -17.22 23.94 11.48
N ALA A 35 -16.16 23.74 12.27
CA ALA A 35 -14.92 23.21 11.77
C ALA A 35 -15.07 21.74 11.30
N GLY A 36 -15.94 20.97 11.96
CA GLY A 36 -16.33 19.63 11.54
C GLY A 36 -17.08 19.62 10.21
N VAL A 37 -18.10 20.46 10.09
CA VAL A 37 -18.89 20.63 8.85
C VAL A 37 -17.99 21.01 7.68
N LYS A 38 -17.13 22.03 7.85
CA LYS A 38 -16.19 22.43 6.78
C LYS A 38 -15.28 21.28 6.32
N ARG A 39 -14.85 20.40 7.22
CA ARG A 39 -14.05 19.22 6.84
C ARG A 39 -14.87 18.19 6.07
N ILE A 40 -16.13 18.01 6.44
CA ILE A 40 -17.05 17.12 5.71
C ILE A 40 -17.32 17.67 4.31
N ASP A 41 -17.63 18.98 4.21
CA ASP A 41 -17.86 19.63 2.92
C ASP A 41 -16.62 19.52 2.01
N ALA A 42 -15.43 19.84 2.55
CA ALA A 42 -14.17 19.70 1.81
C ALA A 42 -13.87 18.25 1.39
N PHE A 43 -14.35 17.26 2.13
CA PHE A 43 -14.26 15.86 1.73
C PHE A 43 -15.27 15.51 0.62
N LEU A 44 -16.50 15.98 0.74
CA LEU A 44 -17.56 15.74 -0.27
C LEU A 44 -17.29 16.47 -1.59
N ASP A 45 -16.59 17.61 -1.54
CA ASP A 45 -16.17 18.37 -2.71
C ASP A 45 -14.99 17.73 -3.46
N GLN A 46 -14.37 16.66 -2.90
CA GLN A 46 -13.31 15.95 -3.63
C GLN A 46 -13.90 15.31 -4.90
N PRO A 47 -13.26 15.50 -6.06
CA PRO A 47 -13.72 14.89 -7.29
C PRO A 47 -13.71 13.36 -7.14
N GLU A 48 -14.81 12.72 -7.46
CA GLU A 48 -14.86 11.27 -7.50
C GLU A 48 -13.89 10.73 -8.55
N ARG A 49 -13.17 9.68 -8.17
CA ARG A 49 -12.27 8.99 -9.09
C ARG A 49 -13.11 8.41 -10.24
N THR A 50 -12.80 8.79 -11.47
CA THR A 50 -13.39 8.17 -12.64
C THR A 50 -12.96 6.70 -12.67
N ILE A 51 -13.92 5.79 -12.51
CA ILE A 51 -13.66 4.35 -12.63
C ILE A 51 -13.47 4.05 -14.12
N PRO A 52 -12.32 3.51 -14.53
CA PRO A 52 -12.10 3.14 -15.92
C PRO A 52 -13.15 2.14 -16.38
N LYS A 53 -13.64 2.28 -17.61
CA LYS A 53 -14.50 1.26 -18.19
C LYS A 53 -13.73 -0.05 -18.32
N GLU A 54 -14.36 -1.14 -17.90
CA GLU A 54 -13.77 -2.46 -17.93
C GLU A 54 -13.39 -2.83 -19.37
N ARG A 55 -12.09 -2.86 -19.65
CA ARG A 55 -11.53 -3.38 -20.89
C ARG A 55 -10.91 -4.74 -20.59
N GLU A 56 -11.20 -5.72 -21.42
CA GLU A 56 -10.60 -7.07 -21.35
C GLU A 56 -9.12 -7.05 -21.78
N THR A 57 -8.32 -6.23 -21.17
CA THR A 57 -6.89 -6.15 -21.48
C THR A 57 -6.10 -6.96 -20.46
N SER A 58 -5.37 -7.95 -20.94
CA SER A 58 -4.41 -8.69 -20.13
C SER A 58 -3.19 -7.78 -19.93
N ALA A 59 -3.05 -7.18 -18.75
CA ALA A 59 -1.85 -6.40 -18.38
C ALA A 59 -0.66 -7.34 -18.10
N ARG A 60 -0.28 -8.14 -19.10
CA ARG A 60 0.88 -9.03 -19.04
C ARG A 60 1.92 -8.54 -20.02
N GLY A 61 3.14 -8.36 -19.56
CA GLY A 61 4.24 -7.87 -20.40
C GLY A 61 5.18 -6.97 -19.61
N ASP A 62 5.88 -6.14 -20.34
CA ASP A 62 6.87 -5.23 -19.79
C ASP A 62 6.21 -4.13 -18.96
N VAL A 63 6.90 -3.70 -17.90
CA VAL A 63 6.55 -2.52 -17.11
C VAL A 63 7.35 -1.35 -17.66
N VAL A 64 6.67 -0.31 -18.12
CA VAL A 64 7.33 0.85 -18.73
C VAL A 64 6.87 2.13 -18.03
N LEU A 65 7.83 2.89 -17.53
CA LEU A 65 7.66 4.28 -17.14
C LEU A 65 8.35 5.13 -18.21
N SER A 66 7.62 6.04 -18.85
CA SER A 66 8.14 6.86 -19.94
C SER A 66 8.00 8.33 -19.60
N HIS A 67 9.13 9.03 -19.48
CA HIS A 67 9.19 10.47 -19.22
C HIS A 67 8.33 10.97 -18.07
N VAL A 68 8.30 10.18 -16.97
CA VAL A 68 7.42 10.41 -15.81
C VAL A 68 7.92 11.60 -15.00
N THR A 69 7.07 12.62 -14.88
CA THR A 69 7.23 13.73 -13.94
C THR A 69 6.11 13.68 -12.91
N PHE A 70 6.46 13.74 -11.63
CA PHE A 70 5.50 13.69 -10.54
C PHE A 70 6.02 14.38 -9.29
N GLY A 71 5.12 15.09 -8.58
CA GLY A 71 5.39 15.71 -7.28
C GLY A 71 4.23 15.56 -6.29
N TYR A 72 4.53 15.81 -5.03
CA TYR A 72 3.51 15.98 -3.98
C TYR A 72 3.38 17.50 -3.71
N GLY A 73 2.42 18.15 -4.37
CA GLY A 73 2.29 19.61 -4.36
C GLY A 73 3.33 20.30 -5.25
N GLU A 74 3.93 21.39 -4.78
CA GLU A 74 4.84 22.22 -5.62
C GLU A 74 6.22 21.58 -5.90
N LYS A 75 6.61 20.57 -5.13
CA LYS A 75 7.92 19.95 -5.27
C LYS A 75 7.87 18.66 -6.07
N HIS A 76 8.50 18.64 -7.23
CA HIS A 76 8.68 17.42 -8.01
C HIS A 76 9.62 16.44 -7.31
N VAL A 77 9.22 15.17 -7.29
CA VAL A 77 10.00 14.04 -6.74
C VAL A 77 10.62 13.23 -7.85
N LEU A 78 9.92 13.09 -8.97
CA LEU A 78 10.40 12.49 -10.20
C LEU A 78 10.37 13.54 -11.29
N ASN A 79 11.50 13.68 -12.00
CA ASN A 79 11.64 14.59 -13.13
C ASN A 79 12.13 13.80 -14.34
N ASP A 80 11.31 13.72 -15.38
CA ASP A 80 11.62 13.02 -16.63
C ASP A 80 12.19 11.61 -16.42
N PHE A 81 11.59 10.87 -15.48
CA PHE A 81 12.05 9.54 -15.09
C PHE A 81 11.57 8.50 -16.09
N SER A 82 12.49 7.74 -16.68
CA SER A 82 12.17 6.64 -17.59
C SER A 82 12.81 5.34 -17.13
N MET A 83 12.04 4.25 -17.15
CA MET A 83 12.49 2.91 -16.78
C MET A 83 11.68 1.86 -17.54
N THR A 84 12.33 0.82 -17.99
CA THR A 84 11.68 -0.36 -18.58
C THR A 84 12.14 -1.60 -17.85
N VAL A 85 11.19 -2.40 -17.39
CA VAL A 85 11.42 -3.72 -16.81
C VAL A 85 10.75 -4.74 -17.71
N LYS A 86 11.54 -5.62 -18.31
CA LYS A 86 11.01 -6.67 -19.20
C LYS A 86 10.30 -7.75 -18.41
N GLN A 87 9.33 -8.39 -19.04
CA GLN A 87 8.66 -9.53 -18.43
C GLN A 87 9.70 -10.58 -18.01
N GLY A 88 9.63 -11.02 -16.74
CA GLY A 88 10.60 -11.96 -16.18
C GLY A 88 11.89 -11.32 -15.66
N GLU A 89 12.07 -10.02 -15.85
CA GLU A 89 13.22 -9.30 -15.32
C GLU A 89 12.96 -8.87 -13.86
N GLN A 90 14.03 -8.91 -13.07
CA GLN A 90 14.02 -8.41 -11.70
C GLN A 90 14.86 -7.13 -11.62
N VAL A 91 14.24 -6.06 -11.15
CA VAL A 91 14.88 -4.77 -10.96
C VAL A 91 14.82 -4.35 -9.51
N THR A 92 15.92 -3.84 -8.97
CA THR A 92 16.00 -3.27 -7.63
C THR A 92 16.27 -1.79 -7.71
N LEU A 93 15.35 -0.99 -7.15
CA LEU A 93 15.53 0.45 -7.02
C LEU A 93 16.35 0.76 -5.76
N VAL A 94 17.54 1.33 -5.95
CA VAL A 94 18.43 1.78 -4.86
C VAL A 94 18.60 3.29 -4.91
N GLY A 95 18.74 3.90 -3.74
CA GLY A 95 18.94 5.35 -3.62
C GLY A 95 18.71 5.83 -2.20
N ARG A 96 19.06 7.09 -1.93
CA ARG A 96 18.87 7.72 -0.61
C ARG A 96 17.39 7.76 -0.23
N THR A 97 17.10 7.92 1.05
CA THR A 97 15.73 8.23 1.52
C THR A 97 15.26 9.52 0.85
N GLY A 98 14.03 9.54 0.34
CA GLY A 98 13.51 10.68 -0.42
C GLY A 98 13.81 10.68 -1.93
N ALA A 99 14.60 9.73 -2.46
CA ALA A 99 14.94 9.66 -3.89
C ALA A 99 13.79 9.17 -4.80
N GLY A 100 12.54 9.18 -4.35
CA GLY A 100 11.38 8.84 -5.18
C GLY A 100 11.09 7.34 -5.35
N LYS A 101 11.84 6.43 -4.70
CA LYS A 101 11.62 4.97 -4.84
C LYS A 101 10.18 4.55 -4.52
N SER A 102 9.66 4.97 -3.38
CA SER A 102 8.28 4.67 -2.97
C SER A 102 7.26 5.34 -3.89
N THR A 103 7.61 6.48 -4.49
CA THR A 103 6.77 7.19 -5.45
C THR A 103 6.62 6.38 -6.74
N VAL A 104 7.70 5.78 -7.25
CA VAL A 104 7.65 4.87 -8.40
C VAL A 104 6.68 3.71 -8.13
N PHE A 105 6.74 3.07 -6.96
CA PHE A 105 5.80 2.00 -6.59
C PHE A 105 4.35 2.50 -6.49
N LYS A 106 4.13 3.69 -5.91
CA LYS A 106 2.79 4.27 -5.81
C LYS A 106 2.18 4.60 -7.18
N LEU A 107 3.00 5.05 -8.12
CA LEU A 107 2.59 5.27 -9.51
C LEU A 107 2.28 3.93 -10.20
N LEU A 108 3.12 2.91 -10.05
CA LEU A 108 2.86 1.56 -10.57
C LEU A 108 1.59 0.94 -10.01
N LEU A 109 1.30 1.18 -8.73
CA LEU A 109 0.04 0.74 -8.10
C LEU A 109 -1.18 1.59 -8.55
N GLY A 110 -0.97 2.65 -9.34
CA GLY A 110 -2.03 3.56 -9.77
C GLY A 110 -2.68 4.33 -8.62
N LEU A 111 -1.97 4.51 -7.49
CA LEU A 111 -2.43 5.33 -6.37
C LEU A 111 -2.32 6.81 -6.68
N TYR A 112 -1.44 7.16 -7.60
CA TYR A 112 -1.24 8.51 -8.12
C TYR A 112 -1.09 8.45 -9.64
N HIS A 113 -1.42 9.56 -10.29
CA HIS A 113 -1.20 9.75 -11.72
C HIS A 113 0.01 10.67 -11.94
N PRO A 114 0.86 10.40 -12.93
CA PRO A 114 1.94 11.30 -13.27
C PRO A 114 1.40 12.62 -13.84
N GLU A 115 2.09 13.72 -13.59
CA GLU A 115 1.78 15.04 -14.18
C GLU A 115 2.14 15.08 -15.67
N ALA A 116 3.22 14.37 -16.04
CA ALA A 116 3.63 14.16 -17.42
C ALA A 116 4.21 12.76 -17.59
N GLY A 117 4.17 12.25 -18.79
CA GLY A 117 4.61 10.90 -19.14
C GLY A 117 3.53 9.85 -18.93
N SER A 118 3.91 8.58 -18.94
CA SER A 118 2.98 7.45 -18.80
C SER A 118 3.59 6.30 -18.02
N VAL A 119 2.73 5.50 -17.39
CA VAL A 119 3.10 4.29 -16.66
C VAL A 119 2.25 3.14 -17.18
N THR A 120 2.87 2.15 -17.81
CA THR A 120 2.14 1.05 -18.44
C THR A 120 2.65 -0.31 -17.95
N ILE A 121 1.74 -1.30 -17.95
CA ILE A 121 2.04 -2.71 -17.69
C ILE A 121 1.47 -3.50 -18.85
N GLY A 122 2.34 -4.20 -19.59
CA GLY A 122 1.93 -4.93 -20.79
C GLY A 122 1.28 -4.05 -21.84
N GLY A 123 1.66 -2.77 -21.93
CA GLY A 123 1.09 -1.79 -22.83
C GLY A 123 -0.22 -1.14 -22.37
N VAL A 124 -0.74 -1.53 -21.21
CA VAL A 124 -1.95 -0.95 -20.61
C VAL A 124 -1.54 0.12 -19.61
N ASP A 125 -2.11 1.31 -19.70
CA ASP A 125 -1.86 2.36 -18.70
C ASP A 125 -2.41 1.91 -17.33
N VAL A 126 -1.63 2.12 -16.28
CA VAL A 126 -2.05 1.75 -14.91
C VAL A 126 -3.29 2.52 -14.45
N ALA A 127 -3.57 3.68 -15.05
CA ALA A 127 -4.78 4.45 -14.82
C ALA A 127 -6.04 3.72 -15.34
N ASP A 128 -5.90 2.95 -16.41
CA ASP A 128 -6.97 2.20 -17.05
C ASP A 128 -7.23 0.82 -16.38
N ILE A 129 -6.38 0.40 -15.45
CA ILE A 129 -6.57 -0.85 -14.71
C ILE A 129 -7.60 -0.63 -13.60
N THR A 130 -8.73 -1.31 -13.68
CA THR A 130 -9.78 -1.25 -12.63
C THR A 130 -9.27 -1.84 -11.32
N ASP A 131 -9.82 -1.39 -10.19
CA ASP A 131 -9.41 -1.88 -8.87
C ASP A 131 -9.69 -3.39 -8.72
N ALA A 132 -10.76 -3.90 -9.31
CA ALA A 132 -11.06 -5.33 -9.33
C ALA A 132 -9.97 -6.16 -10.03
N ARG A 133 -9.35 -5.62 -11.08
CA ARG A 133 -8.28 -6.29 -11.83
C ARG A 133 -6.87 -5.98 -11.32
N ARG A 134 -6.71 -4.92 -10.55
CA ARG A 134 -5.39 -4.46 -10.10
C ARG A 134 -4.59 -5.56 -9.41
N ARG A 135 -5.27 -6.33 -8.56
CA ARG A 135 -4.66 -7.43 -7.82
C ARG A 135 -4.17 -8.58 -8.70
N THR A 136 -4.85 -8.82 -9.84
CA THR A 136 -4.42 -9.83 -10.83
C THR A 136 -3.30 -9.34 -11.73
N CYS A 137 -3.04 -8.03 -11.76
CA CYS A 137 -1.98 -7.43 -12.57
C CYS A 137 -0.71 -7.14 -11.74
N ILE A 138 -0.89 -6.69 -10.48
CA ILE A 138 0.22 -6.24 -9.64
C ILE A 138 0.05 -6.80 -8.23
N GLY A 139 1.04 -7.57 -7.77
CA GLY A 139 1.21 -7.94 -6.36
C GLY A 139 2.08 -6.91 -5.65
N CYS A 140 1.66 -6.44 -4.48
CA CYS A 140 2.44 -5.54 -3.65
C CYS A 140 2.72 -6.16 -2.29
N VAL A 141 3.99 -6.15 -1.89
CA VAL A 141 4.41 -6.52 -0.55
C VAL A 141 4.90 -5.27 0.16
N GLU A 142 4.11 -4.79 1.12
CA GLU A 142 4.41 -3.61 1.91
C GLU A 142 5.39 -3.91 3.06
N GLN A 143 5.98 -2.85 3.59
CA GLN A 143 6.89 -2.96 4.74
C GLN A 143 6.16 -3.38 6.02
N HIS A 144 4.94 -2.89 6.20
CA HIS A 144 4.07 -3.20 7.33
C HIS A 144 2.87 -3.98 6.83
N PHE A 145 2.57 -5.09 7.49
CA PHE A 145 1.39 -5.87 7.16
C PHE A 145 0.14 -5.19 7.72
N SER A 146 -0.75 -4.80 6.82
CA SER A 146 -2.07 -4.29 7.20
C SER A 146 -3.02 -5.47 7.40
N ARG A 147 -3.44 -5.69 8.64
CA ARG A 147 -4.42 -6.73 8.99
C ARG A 147 -5.82 -6.26 8.62
N VAL A 148 -6.63 -7.19 8.14
CA VAL A 148 -8.07 -7.02 7.99
C VAL A 148 -8.80 -7.89 9.03
N PRO A 149 -9.98 -7.51 9.52
CA PRO A 149 -10.78 -8.42 10.36
C PRO A 149 -11.07 -9.71 9.61
N GLY A 150 -11.01 -10.85 10.31
CA GLY A 150 -11.33 -12.15 9.75
C GLY A 150 -10.28 -13.24 9.98
N THR A 151 -10.41 -14.32 9.24
CA THR A 151 -9.59 -15.53 9.35
C THR A 151 -8.25 -15.39 8.63
N VAL A 152 -7.34 -16.32 8.86
CA VAL A 152 -6.04 -16.38 8.11
C VAL A 152 -6.29 -16.52 6.61
N LEU A 153 -7.30 -17.29 6.21
CA LEU A 153 -7.69 -17.40 4.81
C LEU A 153 -8.09 -16.05 4.23
N GLU A 154 -8.90 -15.29 4.95
CA GLU A 154 -9.35 -13.96 4.55
C GLU A 154 -8.22 -12.94 4.54
N GLN A 155 -7.17 -13.09 5.38
CA GLN A 155 -5.95 -12.28 5.25
C GLN A 155 -5.28 -12.44 3.89
N ILE A 156 -5.34 -13.63 3.28
CA ILE A 156 -4.72 -13.92 1.98
C ILE A 156 -5.65 -13.54 0.84
N THR A 157 -6.93 -13.93 0.92
CA THR A 157 -7.91 -13.71 -0.15
C THR A 157 -8.42 -12.27 -0.20
N LEU A 158 -8.48 -11.58 0.94
CA LEU A 158 -9.12 -10.26 1.11
C LEU A 158 -10.59 -10.25 0.67
N GLY A 159 -11.28 -11.39 0.75
CA GLY A 159 -12.66 -11.52 0.30
C GLY A 159 -12.84 -11.52 -1.22
N ASP A 160 -11.76 -11.59 -1.99
CA ASP A 160 -11.82 -11.64 -3.46
C ASP A 160 -12.38 -13.00 -3.92
N PRO A 161 -13.57 -13.03 -4.57
CA PRO A 161 -14.21 -14.27 -4.99
C PRO A 161 -13.42 -15.01 -6.09
N GLN A 162 -12.52 -14.35 -6.78
CA GLN A 162 -11.65 -14.96 -7.79
C GLN A 162 -10.50 -15.75 -7.18
N ILE A 163 -10.15 -15.49 -5.91
CA ILE A 163 -9.07 -16.20 -5.22
C ILE A 163 -9.65 -17.34 -4.39
N THR A 164 -9.54 -18.54 -4.92
CA THR A 164 -10.03 -19.75 -4.24
C THR A 164 -9.16 -20.09 -3.04
N GLY A 165 -9.72 -20.84 -2.07
CA GLY A 165 -8.97 -21.33 -0.93
C GLY A 165 -7.76 -22.21 -1.31
N LYS A 166 -7.81 -22.88 -2.48
CA LYS A 166 -6.66 -23.60 -3.03
C LYS A 166 -5.55 -22.63 -3.43
N MET A 167 -5.86 -21.57 -4.18
CA MET A 167 -4.89 -20.55 -4.58
C MET A 167 -4.22 -19.91 -3.37
N ALA A 168 -5.00 -19.63 -2.32
CA ALA A 168 -4.48 -19.08 -1.07
C ALA A 168 -3.50 -20.04 -0.37
N ARG A 169 -3.82 -21.33 -0.31
CA ARG A 169 -2.93 -22.37 0.25
C ARG A 169 -1.66 -22.55 -0.58
N ASP A 170 -1.78 -22.59 -1.89
CA ASP A 170 -0.63 -22.70 -2.79
C ASP A 170 0.31 -21.49 -2.64
N ALA A 171 -0.27 -20.28 -2.49
CA ALA A 171 0.48 -19.05 -2.23
C ALA A 171 1.16 -19.07 -0.84
N ALA A 172 0.47 -19.57 0.20
CA ALA A 172 1.05 -19.73 1.53
C ALA A 172 2.20 -20.73 1.55
N ALA A 173 2.07 -21.86 0.83
CA ALA A 173 3.13 -22.82 0.67
C ALA A 173 4.33 -22.24 -0.08
N LEU A 174 4.07 -21.44 -1.14
CA LEU A 174 5.10 -20.73 -1.89
C LEU A 174 5.85 -19.71 -1.02
N ALA A 175 5.12 -18.97 -0.20
CA ALA A 175 5.69 -18.00 0.76
C ALA A 175 6.44 -18.67 1.92
N GLY A 176 6.17 -19.95 2.20
CA GLY A 176 6.78 -20.73 3.28
C GLY A 176 6.09 -20.57 4.63
N ILE A 177 4.83 -20.06 4.66
CA ILE A 177 4.05 -19.87 5.89
C ILE A 177 3.03 -20.99 6.15
N ASP A 178 2.75 -21.87 5.17
CA ASP A 178 1.72 -22.93 5.26
C ASP A 178 1.87 -23.80 6.50
N ALA A 179 3.10 -24.21 6.84
CA ALA A 179 3.34 -25.04 8.02
C ALA A 179 2.95 -24.31 9.34
N ALA A 180 3.25 -23.03 9.46
CA ALA A 180 2.90 -22.25 10.63
C ALA A 180 1.38 -22.05 10.71
N ILE A 181 0.70 -21.84 9.57
CA ILE A 181 -0.77 -21.73 9.53
C ILE A 181 -1.43 -23.04 9.97
N ARG A 182 -0.97 -24.19 9.46
CA ARG A 182 -1.52 -25.51 9.82
C ARG A 182 -1.27 -25.89 11.26
N ALA A 183 -0.30 -25.30 11.92
CA ALA A 183 -0.03 -25.51 13.34
C ALA A 183 -1.00 -24.76 14.26
N LEU A 184 -1.80 -23.83 13.73
CA LEU A 184 -2.84 -23.13 14.47
C LEU A 184 -4.03 -24.07 14.76
N PRO A 185 -4.78 -23.84 15.85
CA PRO A 185 -5.89 -24.72 16.27
C PRO A 185 -6.93 -25.00 15.17
N GLU A 186 -7.29 -23.99 14.39
CA GLU A 186 -8.27 -24.08 13.30
C GLU A 186 -7.60 -23.87 11.92
N GLY A 187 -6.26 -23.87 11.88
CA GLY A 187 -5.50 -23.72 10.63
C GLY A 187 -5.84 -22.41 9.91
N TYR A 188 -6.28 -22.51 8.66
CA TYR A 188 -6.65 -21.37 7.82
C TYR A 188 -7.92 -20.65 8.28
N ASP A 189 -8.79 -21.31 9.05
CA ASP A 189 -10.04 -20.75 9.56
C ASP A 189 -9.83 -20.03 10.90
N THR A 190 -8.63 -20.08 11.46
CA THR A 190 -8.29 -19.38 12.70
C THR A 190 -8.47 -17.88 12.52
N VAL A 191 -9.20 -17.24 13.44
CA VAL A 191 -9.40 -15.77 13.43
C VAL A 191 -8.10 -15.07 13.80
N CYS A 192 -7.71 -14.10 13.00
CA CYS A 192 -6.47 -13.35 13.17
C CYS A 192 -6.57 -12.33 14.30
N THR A 193 -5.88 -12.62 15.41
CA THR A 193 -5.72 -11.72 16.55
C THR A 193 -4.27 -11.22 16.66
N GLU A 194 -4.02 -10.24 17.55
CA GLU A 194 -2.66 -9.82 17.88
C GLU A 194 -1.90 -10.97 18.54
N GLY A 195 -0.66 -11.19 18.08
CA GLY A 195 0.24 -12.20 18.66
C GLY A 195 0.13 -13.61 18.07
N ILE A 196 -0.80 -13.85 17.12
CA ILE A 196 -0.95 -15.16 16.48
C ILE A 196 0.28 -15.54 15.63
N PHE A 197 0.90 -14.54 15.03
CA PHE A 197 2.11 -14.68 14.23
C PHE A 197 3.21 -13.72 14.71
N SER A 198 4.46 -14.16 14.60
CA SER A 198 5.61 -13.30 14.73
C SER A 198 5.65 -12.26 13.59
N GLN A 199 6.44 -11.19 13.77
CA GLN A 199 6.60 -10.17 12.73
C GLN A 199 7.12 -10.74 11.40
N GLY A 200 7.96 -11.79 11.47
CA GLY A 200 8.45 -12.47 10.30
C GLY A 200 7.36 -13.28 9.58
N GLU A 201 6.50 -13.96 10.32
CA GLU A 201 5.38 -14.72 9.76
C GLU A 201 4.33 -13.79 9.14
N TRP A 202 4.04 -12.64 9.75
CA TRP A 202 3.20 -11.61 9.14
C TRP A 202 3.76 -11.14 7.78
N GLN A 203 5.09 -11.04 7.68
CA GLN A 203 5.72 -10.68 6.42
C GLN A 203 5.58 -11.80 5.37
N LEU A 204 5.70 -13.08 5.76
CA LEU A 204 5.43 -14.21 4.87
C LEU A 204 3.97 -14.23 4.42
N LEU A 205 3.04 -13.91 5.32
CA LEU A 205 1.63 -13.81 4.99
C LEU A 205 1.35 -12.68 3.99
N SER A 206 2.07 -11.54 4.10
CA SER A 206 2.02 -10.46 3.11
C SER A 206 2.47 -10.93 1.73
N ILE A 207 3.49 -11.78 1.67
CA ILE A 207 3.95 -12.40 0.41
C ILE A 207 2.89 -13.34 -0.15
N ALA A 208 2.31 -14.19 0.70
CA ALA A 208 1.22 -15.10 0.29
C ALA A 208 0.03 -14.30 -0.27
N ARG A 209 -0.38 -13.22 0.40
CA ARG A 209 -1.42 -12.30 -0.07
C ARG A 209 -1.13 -11.73 -1.46
N ALA A 210 0.10 -11.25 -1.67
CA ALA A 210 0.50 -10.68 -2.95
C ALA A 210 0.58 -11.73 -4.07
N ALA A 211 0.92 -12.98 -3.71
CA ALA A 211 1.08 -14.08 -4.64
C ALA A 211 -0.23 -14.79 -5.00
N ALA A 212 -1.27 -14.69 -4.17
CA ALA A 212 -2.48 -15.47 -4.29
C ALA A 212 -3.21 -15.30 -5.63
N ALA A 213 -3.19 -14.09 -6.19
CA ALA A 213 -3.76 -13.80 -7.51
C ALA A 213 -2.82 -14.14 -8.68
N ALA A 214 -1.62 -14.69 -8.42
CA ALA A 214 -0.58 -14.97 -9.41
C ALA A 214 -0.30 -13.81 -10.38
N PRO A 215 -0.07 -12.58 -9.89
CA PRO A 215 0.11 -11.42 -10.73
C PRO A 215 1.39 -11.50 -11.56
N PRO A 216 1.40 -10.99 -12.80
CA PRO A 216 2.59 -10.96 -13.65
C PRO A 216 3.68 -9.99 -13.15
N CYS A 217 3.32 -9.02 -12.33
CA CYS A 217 4.24 -8.05 -11.73
C CYS A 217 4.13 -8.09 -10.21
N CYS A 218 5.26 -8.15 -9.51
CA CYS A 218 5.31 -8.03 -8.06
C CYS A 218 6.22 -6.88 -7.64
N CYS A 219 5.68 -5.96 -6.86
CA CYS A 219 6.39 -4.85 -6.26
C CYS A 219 6.73 -5.14 -4.79
N TRP A 220 8.00 -4.96 -4.43
CA TRP A 220 8.47 -5.17 -3.06
C TRP A 220 9.06 -3.89 -2.50
N MET A 221 8.45 -3.34 -1.46
CA MET A 221 8.85 -2.03 -0.90
C MET A 221 10.08 -2.07 0.01
N ARG A 222 10.63 -3.25 0.31
CA ARG A 222 11.83 -3.40 1.15
C ARG A 222 12.68 -4.58 0.69
N SER A 223 13.99 -4.53 1.00
CA SER A 223 14.85 -5.71 0.85
C SER A 223 14.27 -6.87 1.66
N PRO A 224 14.24 -8.10 1.11
CA PRO A 224 13.78 -9.26 1.85
C PRO A 224 14.58 -9.38 3.15
N PRO A 225 13.99 -9.86 4.24
CA PRO A 225 14.68 -10.02 5.50
C PRO A 225 15.89 -10.92 5.34
N ILE A 226 16.99 -10.59 6.04
CA ILE A 226 18.29 -11.30 5.99
C ILE A 226 18.17 -12.78 6.34
N TRP A 227 17.13 -13.17 7.07
CA TRP A 227 16.86 -14.55 7.45
C TRP A 227 16.19 -15.41 6.37
N MET A 228 15.73 -14.80 5.26
CA MET A 228 15.24 -15.59 4.14
C MET A 228 16.41 -16.43 3.58
N PRO A 229 16.32 -17.78 3.60
CA PRO A 229 17.40 -18.60 3.12
C PRO A 229 17.75 -18.23 1.68
N LYS A 230 19.01 -17.91 1.41
CA LYS A 230 19.55 -17.63 0.06
C LYS A 230 19.24 -18.72 -0.98
N ARG A 231 18.70 -19.86 -0.54
CA ARG A 231 18.39 -21.03 -1.34
C ARG A 231 16.97 -21.10 -1.90
N ARG A 232 16.09 -20.10 -1.65
CA ARG A 232 14.74 -20.09 -2.28
C ARG A 232 14.53 -18.83 -3.11
N PRO A 233 14.98 -18.85 -4.38
CA PRO A 233 14.70 -17.78 -5.33
C PRO A 233 13.23 -17.72 -5.76
N ALA A 234 12.32 -18.49 -5.13
CA ALA A 234 10.93 -18.63 -5.54
C ALA A 234 10.13 -17.31 -5.43
N CYS A 235 10.35 -16.51 -4.38
CA CYS A 235 9.68 -15.22 -4.26
C CYS A 235 10.13 -14.20 -5.32
N TRP A 236 11.36 -14.35 -5.82
CA TRP A 236 11.94 -13.53 -6.88
C TRP A 236 11.49 -13.93 -8.28
N ARG A 237 10.94 -15.15 -8.43
CA ARG A 237 10.46 -15.71 -9.70
C ARG A 237 8.97 -15.53 -9.92
N LEU A 238 8.22 -15.01 -8.94
CA LEU A 238 6.79 -14.75 -9.10
C LEU A 238 6.47 -13.73 -10.20
N CYS A 239 7.41 -12.85 -10.53
CA CYS A 239 7.24 -11.90 -11.62
C CYS A 239 7.30 -12.55 -13.02
N ALA A 240 7.69 -13.81 -13.14
CA ALA A 240 8.05 -14.41 -14.41
C ALA A 240 7.33 -15.72 -14.77
N ALA A 241 6.43 -16.24 -13.98
CA ALA A 241 5.82 -17.53 -14.27
C ALA A 241 4.64 -17.41 -15.24
N PRO A 242 4.68 -18.08 -16.41
CA PRO A 242 3.48 -18.30 -17.21
C PRO A 242 2.52 -19.24 -16.45
N PRO A 243 1.20 -19.19 -16.72
CA PRO A 243 0.19 -19.94 -15.99
C PRO A 243 0.14 -21.41 -16.42
N ARG A 244 1.20 -22.17 -16.28
CA ARG A 244 1.21 -23.64 -16.36
C ARG A 244 2.47 -24.19 -15.69
N ALA A 245 2.25 -24.97 -14.64
CA ALA A 245 3.12 -25.98 -14.05
C ALA A 245 4.55 -26.06 -14.64
N ALA A 246 5.43 -25.14 -14.27
CA ALA A 246 6.83 -25.27 -14.55
C ALA A 246 7.53 -25.75 -13.27
N ARG A 247 8.01 -26.97 -13.28
CA ARG A 247 8.98 -27.48 -12.32
C ARG A 247 10.17 -26.53 -12.32
N CYS A 248 10.42 -25.88 -11.20
CA CYS A 248 11.57 -25.00 -11.03
C CYS A 248 12.84 -25.85 -11.03
N SER A 249 13.57 -25.87 -12.14
CA SER A 249 14.99 -26.24 -12.14
C SER A 249 15.81 -24.97 -11.80
N PRO A 250 16.83 -25.05 -10.92
CA PRO A 250 17.66 -23.91 -10.60
C PRO A 250 18.65 -23.66 -11.76
N SER A 251 18.48 -22.53 -12.45
CA SER A 251 19.51 -21.97 -13.32
C SER A 251 20.39 -20.99 -12.51
N PRO A 252 21.72 -21.11 -12.52
CA PRO A 252 22.59 -20.39 -11.62
C PRO A 252 23.00 -18.98 -12.05
N THR A 253 22.40 -18.38 -13.06
CA THR A 253 22.82 -17.07 -13.58
C THR A 253 21.64 -16.13 -13.81
N ALA A 254 21.08 -15.58 -12.73
CA ALA A 254 20.30 -14.35 -12.82
C ALA A 254 21.20 -13.20 -12.34
N SER A 255 21.87 -12.54 -13.25
CA SER A 255 22.57 -11.28 -12.97
C SER A 255 21.58 -10.25 -12.49
N MET A 256 21.77 -9.81 -11.26
CA MET A 256 21.03 -8.72 -10.63
C MET A 256 21.45 -7.43 -11.32
N LYS A 257 20.63 -6.90 -12.23
CA LYS A 257 20.90 -5.59 -12.84
C LYS A 257 20.41 -4.50 -11.88
N ILE A 258 21.33 -3.72 -11.37
CA ILE A 258 21.07 -2.49 -10.63
C ILE A 258 20.86 -1.39 -11.68
N LEU A 259 19.60 -1.06 -11.98
CA LEU A 259 19.24 -0.17 -13.10
C LEU A 259 18.71 1.17 -12.63
N ALA A 260 18.98 1.73 -11.51
CA ALA A 260 18.47 3.06 -11.19
C ALA A 260 19.36 3.92 -10.29
N ALA A 261 20.50 3.41 -9.81
CA ALA A 261 21.37 4.22 -8.95
C ALA A 261 22.02 5.40 -9.69
N GLU A 262 22.24 5.29 -10.98
CA GLU A 262 22.88 6.36 -11.77
C GLU A 262 21.88 7.41 -12.27
N ARG A 263 20.64 7.03 -12.61
CA ARG A 263 19.66 7.98 -13.17
C ARG A 263 18.95 8.85 -12.12
N LEU A 264 18.86 8.41 -10.88
CA LEU A 264 18.38 9.24 -9.77
C LEU A 264 19.43 10.24 -9.28
N ARG A 265 20.68 10.18 -9.80
CA ARG A 265 21.76 11.13 -9.47
C ARG A 265 21.88 12.31 -10.45
N SER A 266 21.22 12.25 -11.60
CA SER A 266 21.33 13.27 -12.62
C SER A 266 20.15 14.25 -12.65
N GLY A 267 19.68 14.71 -11.50
CA GLY A 267 18.94 15.97 -11.44
C GLY A 267 19.92 17.12 -11.57
N PRO A 268 19.71 18.11 -12.46
CA PRO A 268 20.61 19.25 -12.58
C PRO A 268 20.55 20.10 -11.30
N GLY A 269 21.69 20.23 -10.64
CA GLY A 269 21.94 21.27 -9.67
C GLY A 269 21.73 20.90 -8.20
N ASN A 270 22.84 20.51 -7.59
CA ASN A 270 23.31 21.05 -6.31
C ASN A 270 24.73 20.53 -6.07
N ASP A 271 25.69 21.17 -6.72
CA ASP A 271 27.03 21.38 -6.17
C ASP A 271 26.90 22.52 -5.16
N VAL A 272 26.88 22.22 -3.87
CA VAL A 272 27.51 22.95 -2.76
C VAL A 272 27.61 21.99 -1.58
#